data_72b40d1812e394c24bcf91d0b68320a5
#
_entry.id   72b40d1812e394c24bcf91d0b68320a5
#
_cell.length_a   1.000
_cell.length_b   1.000
_cell.length_c   1.000
_cell.angle_alpha   90.00
_cell.angle_beta   90.00
_cell.angle_gamma   90.00
#
_symmetry.space_group_name_H-M   'P 1'
#
loop_
_entity.id
_entity.type
_entity.pdbx_description
1 polymer ?
#
loop_
_entity_poly.entity_id
_entity_poly.type
_entity_poly.pdbx_seq_one_letter_code
_entity_poly.pdbx_strand_id
1 'polypeptide(L)'
;MTRLMLVTSHCDTNKQQTPFDKAVNENIEAYGGIRFGWNGSLSKGKCQRQTYSLRIDAAEYHTWDISPGEYENYYRGYVHQTLWPIFHNRPDLAVYRREYFTAYKSYNAEVVELLSKEICGDDLIWVHDYHHLAVGRMLKEAGYLNQCGLLLHQPFPAGDIFRTLSEHEWLLQSILHYDLLGFQSAYDANSFISYITRHYRAERLSENMMKVNGHIISIGVFPCGIATHSQNIKKKATLKPDDIIQKYNRRIIISNDVINDISGTYYRMDAMRSLLNAYPQFIRDVSLLQISQPAHENSHASPDLQNKLEGLCGRINGQ
;
A
#
# COMPACT_ATOMS: atom_id res chain seq x y z
N MET A 1 22.20 3.95 -21.06
CA MET A 1 20.87 4.50 -20.68
C MET A 1 20.61 4.08 -19.25
N THR A 2 20.26 5.01 -18.42
CA THR A 2 19.86 4.75 -17.04
C THR A 2 18.62 3.86 -17.03
N ARG A 3 18.70 2.71 -16.39
CA ARG A 3 17.61 1.73 -16.31
C ARG A 3 16.86 1.92 -15.01
N LEU A 4 15.53 1.76 -15.04
CA LEU A 4 14.69 1.84 -13.86
C LEU A 4 14.49 0.45 -13.25
N MET A 5 14.79 0.32 -11.96
CA MET A 5 14.53 -0.88 -11.16
C MET A 5 13.43 -0.59 -10.15
N LEU A 6 12.26 -1.17 -10.35
CA LEU A 6 11.09 -1.02 -9.49
C LEU A 6 10.96 -2.17 -8.52
N VAL A 7 10.83 -1.86 -7.24
CA VAL A 7 10.57 -2.85 -6.18
C VAL A 7 9.17 -2.64 -5.64
N THR A 8 8.30 -3.62 -5.83
CA THR A 8 6.89 -3.57 -5.40
C THR A 8 6.55 -4.78 -4.53
N SER A 9 5.55 -4.66 -3.67
CA SER A 9 5.11 -5.77 -2.81
C SER A 9 4.65 -6.99 -3.61
N HIS A 10 3.89 -6.74 -4.69
CA HIS A 10 3.41 -7.75 -5.61
C HIS A 10 3.80 -7.41 -7.04
N CYS A 11 4.03 -8.43 -7.83
CA CYS A 11 4.27 -8.33 -9.26
C CYS A 11 3.55 -9.47 -9.96
N ASP A 12 2.22 -9.33 -10.12
CA ASP A 12 1.41 -10.33 -10.78
C ASP A 12 1.21 -9.94 -12.25
N THR A 13 1.76 -10.75 -13.14
CA THR A 13 1.67 -10.55 -14.59
C THR A 13 0.38 -11.11 -15.19
N ASN A 14 -0.38 -11.90 -14.43
CA ASN A 14 -1.53 -12.69 -14.94
C ASN A 14 -2.90 -12.21 -14.46
N LYS A 15 -2.99 -11.35 -13.42
CA LYS A 15 -4.25 -10.89 -12.84
C LYS A 15 -4.68 -9.53 -13.38
N GLN A 16 -5.93 -9.18 -13.14
CA GLN A 16 -6.45 -7.84 -13.41
C GLN A 16 -5.56 -6.81 -12.69
N GLN A 17 -4.85 -6.03 -13.48
CA GLN A 17 -3.99 -4.96 -12.99
C GLN A 17 -4.79 -3.94 -12.20
N THR A 18 -4.35 -3.64 -11.00
CA THR A 18 -4.86 -2.50 -10.24
C THR A 18 -4.50 -1.19 -10.97
N PRO A 19 -5.18 -0.06 -10.71
CA PRO A 19 -4.76 1.25 -11.25
C PRO A 19 -3.29 1.57 -10.95
N PHE A 20 -2.81 1.14 -9.79
CA PHE A 20 -1.41 1.26 -9.40
C PHE A 20 -0.49 0.40 -10.28
N ASP A 21 -0.80 -0.89 -10.46
CA ASP A 21 0.00 -1.77 -11.31
C ASP A 21 0.09 -1.24 -12.74
N LYS A 22 -1.02 -0.70 -13.24
CA LYS A 22 -1.06 -0.10 -14.56
C LYS A 22 -0.13 1.11 -14.67
N ALA A 23 -0.20 2.05 -13.72
CA ALA A 23 0.68 3.22 -13.71
C ALA A 23 2.16 2.84 -13.58
N VAL A 24 2.47 1.83 -12.77
CA VAL A 24 3.84 1.31 -12.61
C VAL A 24 4.33 0.66 -13.90
N ASN A 25 3.51 -0.17 -14.52
CA ASN A 25 3.88 -0.87 -15.77
C ASN A 25 4.06 0.13 -16.94
N GLU A 26 3.18 1.12 -17.09
CA GLU A 26 3.31 2.17 -18.08
C GLU A 26 4.66 2.92 -17.98
N ASN A 27 5.14 3.15 -16.75
CA ASN A 27 6.45 3.76 -16.54
C ASN A 27 7.60 2.84 -16.98
N ILE A 28 7.56 1.55 -16.62
CA ILE A 28 8.61 0.60 -17.02
C ILE A 28 8.60 0.38 -18.53
N GLU A 29 7.44 0.29 -19.15
CA GLU A 29 7.28 0.14 -20.59
C GLU A 29 7.81 1.36 -21.34
N ALA A 30 7.59 2.57 -20.80
CA ALA A 30 8.04 3.82 -21.42
C ALA A 30 9.56 4.04 -21.31
N TYR A 31 10.16 3.74 -20.18
CA TYR A 31 11.57 4.02 -19.89
C TYR A 31 12.49 2.80 -20.05
N GLY A 32 11.92 1.63 -20.14
CA GLY A 32 12.64 0.35 -20.06
C GLY A 32 13.13 0.11 -18.62
N GLY A 33 13.02 -1.11 -18.11
CA GLY A 33 13.48 -1.41 -16.76
C GLY A 33 13.04 -2.79 -16.28
N ILE A 34 13.30 -3.01 -15.00
CA ILE A 34 12.98 -4.29 -14.33
C ILE A 34 12.02 -4.02 -13.19
N ARG A 35 10.96 -4.82 -13.09
CA ARG A 35 10.06 -4.83 -11.95
C ARG A 35 10.30 -6.07 -11.10
N PHE A 36 10.50 -5.86 -9.81
CA PHE A 36 10.73 -6.90 -8.80
C PHE A 36 9.53 -6.99 -7.86
N GLY A 37 9.12 -8.20 -7.51
CA GLY A 37 8.08 -8.40 -6.52
C GLY A 37 7.64 -9.86 -6.34
N TRP A 38 6.88 -10.11 -5.31
CA TRP A 38 6.25 -11.41 -5.07
C TRP A 38 5.16 -11.68 -6.13
N ASN A 39 5.13 -12.91 -6.67
CA ASN A 39 4.17 -13.33 -7.70
C ASN A 39 2.78 -13.72 -7.14
N GLY A 40 2.56 -13.59 -5.83
CA GLY A 40 1.31 -13.96 -5.17
C GLY A 40 1.19 -15.45 -4.82
N SER A 41 2.20 -16.26 -5.09
CA SER A 41 2.19 -17.70 -4.84
C SER A 41 3.02 -18.08 -3.61
N LEU A 42 2.60 -19.16 -2.92
CA LEU A 42 3.37 -19.75 -1.85
C LEU A 42 4.21 -20.93 -2.39
N SER A 43 5.45 -21.02 -1.94
CA SER A 43 6.32 -22.13 -2.29
C SER A 43 5.83 -23.46 -1.69
N LYS A 44 5.93 -24.54 -2.46
CA LYS A 44 5.46 -25.87 -2.06
C LYS A 44 6.43 -26.66 -1.16
N GLY A 45 7.57 -26.07 -0.75
CA GLY A 45 8.60 -26.78 0.02
C GLY A 45 9.52 -25.86 0.79
N LYS A 46 10.34 -26.47 1.67
CA LYS A 46 11.30 -25.76 2.54
C LYS A 46 12.59 -25.32 1.83
N CYS A 47 12.75 -25.62 0.55
CA CYS A 47 13.97 -25.35 -0.19
C CYS A 47 13.84 -24.11 -1.05
N GLN A 48 14.96 -23.47 -1.27
CA GLN A 48 15.28 -22.31 -2.10
C GLN A 48 14.09 -21.61 -2.77
N ARG A 49 13.96 -20.32 -2.55
CA ARG A 49 13.04 -19.41 -3.23
C ARG A 49 13.16 -19.59 -4.75
N GLN A 50 12.04 -19.90 -5.40
CA GLN A 50 11.99 -19.94 -6.85
C GLN A 50 11.83 -18.53 -7.40
N THR A 51 12.70 -18.16 -8.33
CA THR A 51 12.66 -16.89 -9.04
C THR A 51 12.26 -17.13 -10.48
N TYR A 52 11.48 -16.22 -11.02
CA TYR A 52 10.98 -16.30 -12.39
C TYR A 52 11.27 -14.97 -13.09
N SER A 53 11.76 -15.06 -14.32
CA SER A 53 11.98 -13.89 -15.17
C SER A 53 11.06 -13.97 -16.38
N LEU A 54 10.37 -12.88 -16.66
CA LEU A 54 9.47 -12.75 -17.80
C LEU A 54 9.71 -11.40 -18.46
N ARG A 55 9.85 -11.39 -19.78
CA ARG A 55 9.96 -10.15 -20.54
C ARG A 55 8.67 -9.91 -21.31
N ILE A 56 8.10 -8.72 -21.13
CA ILE A 56 6.92 -8.24 -21.85
C ILE A 56 7.31 -6.88 -22.44
N ASP A 57 7.34 -6.78 -23.76
CA ASP A 57 7.79 -5.60 -24.50
C ASP A 57 9.18 -5.09 -24.06
N ALA A 58 9.27 -3.86 -23.60
CA ALA A 58 10.51 -3.26 -23.09
C ALA A 58 10.74 -3.52 -21.59
N ALA A 59 9.74 -4.05 -20.89
CA ALA A 59 9.79 -4.31 -19.46
C ALA A 59 10.23 -5.74 -19.14
N GLU A 60 11.01 -5.89 -18.10
CA GLU A 60 11.41 -7.18 -17.54
C GLU A 60 10.83 -7.34 -16.14
N TYR A 61 10.31 -8.52 -15.82
CA TYR A 61 9.65 -8.82 -14.58
C TYR A 61 10.42 -9.94 -13.87
N HIS A 62 10.98 -9.64 -12.71
CA HIS A 62 11.64 -10.60 -11.83
C HIS A 62 10.74 -10.88 -10.63
N THR A 63 10.17 -12.07 -10.59
CA THR A 63 9.22 -12.44 -9.56
C THR A 63 9.67 -13.66 -8.79
N TRP A 64 9.12 -13.86 -7.60
CA TRP A 64 9.40 -15.02 -6.76
C TRP A 64 8.17 -15.43 -5.96
N ASP A 65 8.18 -16.68 -5.51
CA ASP A 65 7.27 -17.17 -4.49
C ASP A 65 7.83 -16.90 -3.08
N ILE A 66 6.96 -16.92 -2.08
CA ILE A 66 7.35 -16.84 -0.67
C ILE A 66 6.97 -18.11 0.07
N SER A 67 7.72 -18.44 1.12
CA SER A 67 7.39 -19.58 1.97
C SER A 67 6.14 -19.30 2.81
N PRO A 68 5.41 -20.34 3.27
CA PRO A 68 4.32 -20.15 4.22
C PRO A 68 4.75 -19.40 5.50
N GLY A 69 5.98 -19.61 5.97
CA GLY A 69 6.52 -18.91 7.13
C GLY A 69 6.75 -17.41 6.89
N GLU A 70 7.25 -17.03 5.71
CA GLU A 70 7.36 -15.61 5.30
C GLU A 70 5.99 -14.98 5.13
N TYR A 71 5.04 -15.71 4.52
CA TYR A 71 3.68 -15.24 4.40
C TYR A 71 3.06 -14.91 5.76
N GLU A 72 3.16 -15.82 6.73
CA GLU A 72 2.56 -15.63 8.06
C GLU A 72 3.29 -14.56 8.90
N ASN A 73 4.64 -14.53 8.90
CA ASN A 73 5.37 -13.65 9.81
C ASN A 73 5.74 -12.30 9.17
N TYR A 74 6.20 -12.29 7.92
CA TYR A 74 6.53 -11.03 7.23
C TYR A 74 5.26 -10.37 6.68
N TYR A 75 4.57 -11.04 5.73
CA TYR A 75 3.51 -10.40 4.95
C TYR A 75 2.27 -10.15 5.81
N ARG A 76 1.67 -11.22 6.33
CA ARG A 76 0.48 -11.13 7.18
C ARG A 76 0.81 -10.51 8.53
N GLY A 77 1.94 -10.91 9.16
CA GLY A 77 2.36 -10.46 10.46
C GLY A 77 2.82 -9.01 10.47
N TYR A 78 4.09 -8.77 10.08
CA TYR A 78 4.68 -7.43 10.23
C TYR A 78 4.04 -6.38 9.34
N VAL A 79 3.85 -6.70 8.06
CA VAL A 79 3.30 -5.75 7.08
C VAL A 79 1.85 -5.42 7.39
N HIS A 80 0.98 -6.44 7.49
CA HIS A 80 -0.44 -6.19 7.61
C HIS A 80 -0.95 -6.06 9.06
N GLN A 81 -0.42 -6.83 10.02
CA GLN A 81 -0.91 -6.77 11.41
C GLN A 81 -0.14 -5.78 12.29
N THR A 82 1.05 -5.33 11.89
CA THR A 82 1.82 -4.35 12.65
C THR A 82 1.89 -3.00 11.94
N LEU A 83 2.55 -2.92 10.77
CA LEU A 83 2.79 -1.64 10.09
C LEU A 83 1.51 -1.00 9.56
N TRP A 84 0.66 -1.76 8.90
CA TRP A 84 -0.53 -1.21 8.26
C TRP A 84 -1.49 -0.49 9.26
N PRO A 85 -1.83 -1.05 10.44
CA PRO A 85 -2.60 -0.33 11.44
C PRO A 85 -1.90 0.95 11.92
N ILE A 86 -0.60 0.91 12.13
CA ILE A 86 0.17 2.07 12.56
C ILE A 86 0.12 3.18 11.52
N PHE A 87 0.33 2.85 10.23
CA PHE A 87 0.25 3.81 9.13
C PHE A 87 -1.16 4.41 8.97
N HIS A 88 -2.20 3.74 9.48
CA HIS A 88 -3.57 4.24 9.51
C HIS A 88 -3.99 4.83 10.87
N ASN A 89 -3.03 5.15 11.74
CA ASN A 89 -3.26 5.71 13.07
C ASN A 89 -4.18 4.86 13.97
N ARG A 90 -4.13 3.52 13.82
CA ARG A 90 -4.90 2.54 14.59
C ARG A 90 -3.97 1.60 15.38
N PRO A 91 -3.19 2.15 16.35
CA PRO A 91 -2.30 1.32 17.18
C PRO A 91 -3.07 0.29 18.03
N ASP A 92 -4.36 0.52 18.26
CA ASP A 92 -5.27 -0.40 18.94
C ASP A 92 -5.49 -1.72 18.18
N LEU A 93 -5.26 -1.74 16.86
CA LEU A 93 -5.36 -2.92 16.00
C LEU A 93 -3.99 -3.58 15.75
N ALA A 94 -2.90 -2.95 16.16
CA ALA A 94 -1.57 -3.44 15.87
C ALA A 94 -1.18 -4.63 16.74
N VAL A 95 -0.57 -5.65 16.12
CA VAL A 95 -0.04 -6.84 16.79
C VAL A 95 1.47 -6.76 16.80
N TYR A 96 2.06 -6.77 17.99
CA TYR A 96 3.50 -6.65 18.18
C TYR A 96 4.10 -8.02 18.53
N ARG A 97 4.92 -8.57 17.61
CA ARG A 97 5.64 -9.83 17.83
C ARG A 97 7.08 -9.71 17.30
N ARG A 98 8.03 -10.19 18.07
CA ARG A 98 9.46 -10.15 17.72
C ARG A 98 9.76 -10.92 16.43
N GLU A 99 9.11 -12.07 16.26
CA GLU A 99 9.25 -12.90 15.06
C GLU A 99 8.80 -12.19 13.79
N TYR A 100 7.80 -11.32 13.87
CA TYR A 100 7.31 -10.54 12.73
C TYR A 100 8.38 -9.56 12.23
N PHE A 101 8.98 -8.80 13.13
CA PHE A 101 10.05 -7.88 12.75
C PHE A 101 11.30 -8.59 12.27
N THR A 102 11.66 -9.74 12.86
CA THR A 102 12.77 -10.56 12.40
C THR A 102 12.53 -11.02 10.96
N ALA A 103 11.33 -11.53 10.66
CA ALA A 103 10.95 -11.94 9.30
C ALA A 103 10.98 -10.77 8.30
N TYR A 104 10.54 -9.57 8.72
CA TYR A 104 10.61 -8.36 7.89
C TYR A 104 12.02 -8.00 7.49
N LYS A 105 12.97 -8.03 8.45
CA LYS A 105 14.39 -7.78 8.16
C LYS A 105 14.99 -8.83 7.23
N SER A 106 14.72 -10.10 7.50
CA SER A 106 15.22 -11.21 6.68
C SER A 106 14.71 -11.11 5.24
N TYR A 107 13.41 -10.87 5.08
CA TYR A 107 12.79 -10.73 3.76
C TYR A 107 13.37 -9.55 2.97
N ASN A 108 13.54 -8.38 3.59
CA ASN A 108 14.16 -7.22 2.93
C ASN A 108 15.63 -7.50 2.53
N ALA A 109 16.38 -8.24 3.35
CA ALA A 109 17.76 -8.65 3.01
C ALA A 109 17.77 -9.58 1.78
N GLU A 110 16.86 -10.55 1.71
CA GLU A 110 16.74 -11.43 0.56
C GLU A 110 16.34 -10.69 -0.72
N VAL A 111 15.44 -9.68 -0.61
CA VAL A 111 15.11 -8.80 -1.75
C VAL A 111 16.38 -8.07 -2.24
N VAL A 112 17.20 -7.57 -1.34
CA VAL A 112 18.49 -6.93 -1.70
C VAL A 112 19.42 -7.91 -2.40
N GLU A 113 19.52 -9.16 -1.95
CA GLU A 113 20.30 -10.20 -2.62
C GLU A 113 19.81 -10.47 -4.06
N LEU A 114 18.48 -10.43 -4.28
CA LEU A 114 17.92 -10.59 -5.63
C LEU A 114 18.24 -9.38 -6.51
N LEU A 115 18.06 -8.17 -5.99
CA LEU A 115 18.41 -6.92 -6.68
C LEU A 115 19.88 -6.88 -7.05
N SER A 116 20.76 -7.28 -6.15
CA SER A 116 22.22 -7.24 -6.30
C SER A 116 22.74 -8.02 -7.52
N LYS A 117 22.00 -9.01 -7.98
CA LYS A 117 22.36 -9.80 -9.16
C LYS A 117 22.11 -9.05 -10.47
N GLU A 118 21.28 -8.02 -10.43
CA GLU A 118 20.81 -7.30 -11.61
C GLU A 118 21.27 -5.83 -11.65
N ILE A 119 21.67 -5.26 -10.49
CA ILE A 119 22.05 -3.84 -10.38
C ILE A 119 23.28 -3.56 -11.21
N CYS A 120 23.18 -2.56 -12.09
CA CYS A 120 24.29 -1.94 -12.82
C CYS A 120 24.56 -0.51 -12.32
N GLY A 121 25.74 0.05 -12.65
CA GLY A 121 26.25 1.29 -12.05
C GLY A 121 25.33 2.51 -12.10
N ASP A 122 24.54 2.67 -13.17
CA ASP A 122 23.69 3.86 -13.39
C ASP A 122 22.20 3.59 -13.17
N ASP A 123 21.81 2.42 -12.63
CA ASP A 123 20.41 2.10 -12.40
C ASP A 123 19.80 3.00 -11.33
N LEU A 124 18.56 3.44 -11.56
CA LEU A 124 17.73 4.10 -10.58
C LEU A 124 16.86 3.07 -9.87
N ILE A 125 16.93 3.03 -8.56
CA ILE A 125 16.16 2.08 -7.75
C ILE A 125 14.96 2.81 -7.16
N TRP A 126 13.75 2.35 -7.48
CA TRP A 126 12.52 2.93 -7.01
C TRP A 126 11.72 1.91 -6.21
N VAL A 127 11.68 2.13 -4.92
CA VAL A 127 11.01 1.26 -3.95
C VAL A 127 9.62 1.79 -3.64
N HIS A 128 8.65 0.91 -3.66
CA HIS A 128 7.26 1.25 -3.38
C HIS A 128 6.81 0.68 -2.04
N ASP A 129 6.24 1.59 -1.25
CA ASP A 129 5.48 1.34 -0.05
C ASP A 129 6.26 0.75 1.14
N TYR A 130 5.59 0.64 2.26
CA TYR A 130 6.14 0.26 3.56
C TYR A 130 6.59 -1.21 3.67
N HIS A 131 6.31 -2.00 2.65
CA HIS A 131 6.78 -3.40 2.55
C HIS A 131 8.30 -3.51 2.53
N HIS A 132 8.98 -2.51 1.99
CA HIS A 132 10.41 -2.56 1.64
C HIS A 132 11.21 -1.36 2.18
N LEU A 133 10.83 -0.82 3.35
CA LEU A 133 11.49 0.38 3.91
C LEU A 133 13.00 0.20 4.11
N ALA A 134 13.47 -1.04 4.33
CA ALA A 134 14.85 -1.32 4.63
C ALA A 134 15.75 -1.52 3.39
N VAL A 135 15.17 -1.70 2.21
CA VAL A 135 15.92 -2.01 0.98
C VAL A 135 16.96 -0.94 0.68
N GLY A 136 16.59 0.35 0.72
CA GLY A 136 17.54 1.44 0.44
C GLY A 136 18.74 1.45 1.37
N ARG A 137 18.52 1.28 2.67
CA ARG A 137 19.58 1.17 3.67
C ARG A 137 20.48 -0.02 3.41
N MET A 138 19.91 -1.21 3.24
CA MET A 138 20.65 -2.45 3.05
C MET A 138 21.49 -2.43 1.77
N LEU A 139 20.99 -1.80 0.69
CA LEU A 139 21.78 -1.57 -0.53
C LEU A 139 22.98 -0.67 -0.28
N LYS A 140 22.79 0.47 0.41
CA LYS A 140 23.90 1.39 0.75
C LYS A 140 24.93 0.71 1.67
N GLU A 141 24.48 -0.07 2.67
CA GLU A 141 25.37 -0.86 3.54
C GLU A 141 26.13 -1.96 2.77
N ALA A 142 25.54 -2.51 1.71
CA ALA A 142 26.21 -3.46 0.80
C ALA A 142 27.15 -2.78 -0.23
N GLY A 143 27.27 -1.45 -0.20
CA GLY A 143 28.20 -0.68 -1.04
C GLY A 143 27.62 -0.19 -2.37
N TYR A 144 26.31 -0.34 -2.62
CA TYR A 144 25.65 0.20 -3.81
C TYR A 144 25.42 1.70 -3.66
N LEU A 145 25.97 2.49 -4.59
CA LEU A 145 25.86 3.95 -4.60
C LEU A 145 24.71 4.47 -5.48
N ASN A 146 23.93 3.58 -6.07
CA ASN A 146 22.81 3.89 -6.92
C ASN A 146 21.81 4.85 -6.22
N GLN A 147 21.23 5.75 -6.98
CA GLN A 147 20.16 6.62 -6.47
C GLN A 147 18.92 5.77 -6.13
N CYS A 148 18.42 5.93 -4.91
CA CYS A 148 17.27 5.21 -4.39
C CYS A 148 16.14 6.15 -4.01
N GLY A 149 14.96 5.94 -4.57
CA GLY A 149 13.72 6.61 -4.16
C GLY A 149 12.79 5.65 -3.43
N LEU A 150 12.08 6.17 -2.43
CA LEU A 150 10.97 5.48 -1.75
C LEU A 150 9.69 6.28 -1.96
N LEU A 151 8.65 5.66 -2.50
CA LEU A 151 7.31 6.25 -2.59
C LEU A 151 6.36 5.51 -1.65
N LEU A 152 5.84 6.22 -0.65
CA LEU A 152 4.82 5.71 0.25
C LEU A 152 3.42 5.97 -0.32
N HIS A 153 2.66 4.91 -0.52
CA HIS A 153 1.27 4.97 -0.98
C HIS A 153 0.30 5.09 0.20
N GLN A 154 0.70 4.61 1.37
CA GLN A 154 -0.06 4.72 2.59
C GLN A 154 0.21 6.06 3.29
N PRO A 155 -0.74 6.57 4.11
CA PRO A 155 -0.51 7.75 4.92
C PRO A 155 0.73 7.59 5.81
N PHE A 156 1.48 8.66 6.03
CA PHE A 156 2.50 8.62 7.09
C PHE A 156 1.83 8.95 8.44
N PRO A 157 1.99 8.10 9.46
CA PRO A 157 1.28 8.25 10.73
C PRO A 157 1.76 9.48 11.51
N ALA A 158 0.95 9.92 12.48
CA ALA A 158 1.41 10.88 13.46
C ALA A 158 2.67 10.36 14.19
N GLY A 159 3.64 11.23 14.46
CA GLY A 159 4.92 10.83 15.02
C GLY A 159 4.81 10.06 16.34
N ASP A 160 3.88 10.43 17.21
CA ASP A 160 3.65 9.75 18.48
C ASP A 160 3.06 8.35 18.27
N ILE A 161 2.27 8.13 17.22
CA ILE A 161 1.75 6.81 16.83
C ILE A 161 2.88 5.96 16.24
N PHE A 162 3.71 6.53 15.35
CA PHE A 162 4.85 5.79 14.77
C PHE A 162 5.82 5.31 15.86
N ARG A 163 6.02 6.10 16.91
CA ARG A 163 6.88 5.78 18.06
C ARG A 163 6.32 4.67 18.98
N THR A 164 5.09 4.23 18.80
CA THR A 164 4.60 3.03 19.50
C THR A 164 5.25 1.75 18.99
N LEU A 165 5.84 1.77 17.80
CA LEU A 165 6.69 0.67 17.33
C LEU A 165 8.01 0.66 18.12
N SER A 166 8.37 -0.44 18.72
CA SER A 166 9.66 -0.59 19.43
C SER A 166 10.87 -0.37 18.52
N GLU A 167 10.70 -0.69 17.24
CA GLU A 167 11.71 -0.57 16.18
C GLU A 167 11.62 0.71 15.34
N HIS A 168 10.84 1.72 15.79
CA HIS A 168 10.64 2.95 15.02
C HIS A 168 11.95 3.66 14.63
N GLU A 169 12.97 3.62 15.49
CA GLU A 169 14.28 4.21 15.19
C GLU A 169 15.01 3.46 14.07
N TRP A 170 14.96 2.13 14.09
CA TRP A 170 15.54 1.31 13.03
C TRP A 170 14.84 1.54 11.69
N LEU A 171 13.50 1.66 11.70
CA LEU A 171 12.71 1.98 10.51
C LEU A 171 13.04 3.37 10.00
N LEU A 172 13.12 4.37 10.88
CA LEU A 172 13.50 5.72 10.49
C LEU A 172 14.89 5.73 9.85
N GLN A 173 15.88 5.11 10.48
CA GLN A 173 17.22 5.02 9.90
C GLN A 173 17.20 4.35 8.53
N SER A 174 16.34 3.36 8.33
CA SER A 174 16.17 2.73 7.02
C SER A 174 15.60 3.70 5.98
N ILE A 175 14.60 4.49 6.34
CA ILE A 175 13.98 5.52 5.48
C ILE A 175 14.98 6.64 5.14
N LEU A 176 15.82 7.05 6.09
CA LEU A 176 16.79 8.13 5.88
C LEU A 176 17.95 7.79 4.91
N HIS A 177 18.10 6.55 4.50
CA HIS A 177 19.07 6.14 3.50
C HIS A 177 18.57 6.24 2.05
N TYR A 178 17.34 6.63 1.85
CA TYR A 178 16.84 6.97 0.52
C TYR A 178 17.23 8.40 0.14
N ASP A 179 17.53 8.61 -1.14
CA ASP A 179 17.90 9.92 -1.68
C ASP A 179 16.64 10.79 -1.90
N LEU A 180 15.50 10.14 -2.20
CA LEU A 180 14.19 10.77 -2.40
C LEU A 180 13.09 10.04 -1.63
N LEU A 181 12.31 10.78 -0.85
CA LEU A 181 11.08 10.29 -0.22
C LEU A 181 9.87 10.93 -0.88
N GLY A 182 8.99 10.11 -1.44
CA GLY A 182 7.74 10.51 -2.06
C GLY A 182 6.54 10.16 -1.18
N PHE A 183 5.57 11.06 -1.13
CA PHE A 183 4.30 10.89 -0.43
C PHE A 183 3.13 11.17 -1.37
N GLN A 184 1.94 10.63 -1.06
CA GLN A 184 0.73 10.85 -1.85
C GLN A 184 0.13 12.25 -1.64
N SER A 185 0.34 12.83 -0.46
CA SER A 185 -0.23 14.14 -0.12
C SER A 185 0.76 15.02 0.64
N ALA A 186 0.51 16.33 0.60
CA ALA A 186 1.25 17.29 1.41
C ALA A 186 1.03 17.04 2.92
N TYR A 187 -0.11 16.49 3.31
CA TYR A 187 -0.39 16.14 4.71
C TYR A 187 0.58 15.06 5.19
N ASP A 188 0.78 14.00 4.42
CA ASP A 188 1.68 12.90 4.78
C ASP A 188 3.15 13.34 4.81
N ALA A 189 3.57 14.14 3.82
CA ALA A 189 4.91 14.74 3.81
C ALA A 189 5.14 15.60 5.07
N ASN A 190 4.17 16.45 5.43
CA ASN A 190 4.25 17.28 6.62
C ASN A 190 4.22 16.45 7.93
N SER A 191 3.49 15.33 7.98
CA SER A 191 3.50 14.42 9.12
C SER A 191 4.90 13.84 9.34
N PHE A 192 5.57 13.38 8.26
CA PHE A 192 6.95 12.91 8.31
C PHE A 192 7.92 14.02 8.73
N ILE A 193 7.84 15.20 8.10
CA ILE A 193 8.70 16.36 8.43
C ILE A 193 8.52 16.74 9.90
N SER A 194 7.29 16.81 10.39
CA SER A 194 7.00 17.12 11.79
C SER A 194 7.59 16.09 12.74
N TYR A 195 7.51 14.82 12.39
CA TYR A 195 8.10 13.72 13.17
C TYR A 195 9.62 13.87 13.28
N ILE A 196 10.34 14.04 12.16
CA ILE A 196 11.80 14.17 12.19
C ILE A 196 12.26 15.48 12.86
N THR A 197 11.53 16.57 12.67
CA THR A 197 11.86 17.87 13.29
C THR A 197 11.65 17.86 14.80
N ARG A 198 10.60 17.18 15.27
CA ARG A 198 10.27 17.14 16.71
C ARG A 198 11.17 16.20 17.50
N HIS A 199 11.58 15.07 16.92
CA HIS A 199 12.22 13.99 17.65
C HIS A 199 13.70 13.79 17.30
N TYR A 200 14.17 14.41 16.20
CA TYR A 200 15.53 14.29 15.73
C TYR A 200 16.11 15.66 15.37
N ARG A 201 17.43 15.73 15.25
CA ARG A 201 18.12 16.95 14.80
C ARG A 201 17.92 17.11 13.28
N ALA A 202 16.78 17.65 12.91
CA ALA A 202 16.44 17.89 11.50
C ALA A 202 16.63 19.38 11.18
N GLU A 203 17.34 19.65 10.09
CA GLU A 203 17.58 20.98 9.54
C GLU A 203 16.99 21.05 8.12
N ARG A 204 16.22 22.10 7.85
CA ARG A 204 15.70 22.33 6.50
C ARG A 204 16.75 23.06 5.68
N LEU A 205 17.24 22.42 4.62
CA LEU A 205 18.23 22.99 3.71
C LEU A 205 17.59 23.79 2.57
N SER A 206 16.43 23.34 2.09
CA SER A 206 15.61 24.02 1.08
C SER A 206 14.14 23.64 1.23
N GLU A 207 13.29 24.08 0.30
CA GLU A 207 11.85 23.73 0.31
C GLU A 207 11.62 22.21 0.38
N ASN A 208 12.41 21.45 -0.38
CA ASN A 208 12.24 20.00 -0.56
C ASN A 208 13.41 19.18 0.00
N MET A 209 14.35 19.77 0.73
CA MET A 209 15.53 19.08 1.25
C MET A 209 15.66 19.24 2.75
N MET A 210 15.88 18.11 3.42
CA MET A 210 16.12 18.04 4.87
C MET A 210 17.45 17.36 5.16
N LYS A 211 18.13 17.81 6.21
CA LYS A 211 19.28 17.10 6.80
C LYS A 211 18.88 16.54 8.13
N VAL A 212 19.00 15.24 8.31
CA VAL A 212 18.57 14.52 9.53
C VAL A 212 19.67 13.56 9.94
N ASN A 213 20.22 13.70 11.14
CA ASN A 213 21.30 12.81 11.65
C ASN A 213 22.48 12.65 10.67
N GLY A 214 22.78 13.67 9.88
CA GLY A 214 23.85 13.64 8.88
C GLY A 214 23.44 13.20 7.47
N HIS A 215 22.26 12.58 7.32
CA HIS A 215 21.70 12.22 6.01
C HIS A 215 21.01 13.41 5.37
N ILE A 216 21.18 13.59 4.06
CA ILE A 216 20.46 14.59 3.26
C ILE A 216 19.46 13.83 2.42
N ILE A 217 18.17 14.20 2.57
CA ILE A 217 17.05 13.58 1.89
C ILE A 217 16.24 14.63 1.15
N SER A 218 15.77 14.28 -0.05
CA SER A 218 14.77 15.05 -0.77
C SER A 218 13.37 14.54 -0.42
N ILE A 219 12.40 15.44 -0.23
CA ILE A 219 11.02 15.08 0.10
C ILE A 219 10.10 15.70 -0.93
N GLY A 220 9.23 14.89 -1.53
CA GLY A 220 8.30 15.34 -2.56
C GLY A 220 6.89 14.77 -2.40
N VAL A 221 5.92 15.41 -3.05
CA VAL A 221 4.53 14.95 -3.11
C VAL A 221 4.22 14.51 -4.54
N PHE A 222 3.90 13.23 -4.70
CA PHE A 222 3.66 12.58 -5.98
C PHE A 222 2.34 11.80 -5.92
N PRO A 223 1.19 12.46 -6.06
CA PRO A 223 -0.10 11.81 -5.96
C PRO A 223 -0.32 10.85 -7.13
N CYS A 224 -0.73 9.63 -6.83
CA CYS A 224 -1.12 8.64 -7.82
C CYS A 224 -2.55 8.93 -8.29
N GLY A 225 -2.69 9.35 -9.54
CA GLY A 225 -3.98 9.61 -10.16
C GLY A 225 -4.59 8.37 -10.83
N ILE A 226 -5.74 8.56 -11.46
CA ILE A 226 -6.39 7.55 -12.30
C ILE A 226 -6.32 7.95 -13.76
N ALA A 227 -6.10 6.97 -14.64
CA ALA A 227 -6.14 7.20 -16.09
C ALA A 227 -7.59 7.46 -16.54
N THR A 228 -7.91 8.72 -16.84
CA THR A 228 -9.26 9.13 -17.28
C THR A 228 -9.56 8.74 -18.74
N HIS A 229 -8.54 8.37 -19.50
CA HIS A 229 -8.63 8.15 -20.96
C HIS A 229 -8.71 6.68 -21.36
N SER A 230 -8.84 5.73 -20.43
CA SER A 230 -8.99 4.32 -20.79
C SER A 230 -10.36 4.07 -21.43
N GLN A 231 -10.45 4.24 -22.74
CA GLN A 231 -11.63 4.02 -23.57
C GLN A 231 -12.21 2.59 -23.48
N ASN A 232 -11.51 1.67 -22.86
CA ASN A 232 -11.90 0.27 -22.74
C ASN A 232 -12.94 -0.02 -21.64
N ILE A 233 -13.21 0.92 -20.73
CA ILE A 233 -14.27 0.76 -19.71
C ILE A 233 -15.66 0.73 -20.37
N LYS A 234 -15.83 1.41 -21.50
CA LYS A 234 -17.13 1.49 -22.20
C LYS A 234 -17.64 0.18 -22.82
N LYS A 235 -16.78 -0.82 -23.02
CA LYS A 235 -17.16 -2.02 -23.78
C LYS A 235 -17.68 -3.21 -22.93
N LYS A 236 -17.64 -3.14 -21.60
CA LYS A 236 -18.08 -4.24 -20.73
C LYS A 236 -19.16 -3.88 -19.70
N ALA A 237 -19.61 -2.64 -19.63
CA ALA A 237 -20.71 -2.29 -18.75
C ALA A 237 -22.04 -2.80 -19.33
N THR A 238 -22.52 -3.91 -18.81
CA THR A 238 -23.83 -4.49 -19.15
C THR A 238 -25.00 -3.67 -18.54
N LEU A 239 -24.72 -2.82 -17.56
CA LEU A 239 -25.68 -1.92 -16.92
C LEU A 239 -25.22 -0.47 -17.14
N LYS A 240 -26.11 0.36 -17.68
CA LYS A 240 -25.88 1.80 -17.74
C LYS A 240 -26.22 2.42 -16.38
N PRO A 241 -25.55 3.51 -15.95
CA PRO A 241 -25.91 4.23 -14.72
C PRO A 241 -27.39 4.60 -14.66
N ASP A 242 -27.96 5.01 -15.80
CA ASP A 242 -29.39 5.36 -15.92
C ASP A 242 -30.33 4.19 -15.62
N ASP A 243 -29.93 2.95 -15.98
CA ASP A 243 -30.73 1.76 -15.70
C ASP A 243 -30.83 1.49 -14.19
N ILE A 244 -29.78 1.79 -13.45
CA ILE A 244 -29.74 1.67 -11.99
C ILE A 244 -30.63 2.75 -11.36
N ILE A 245 -30.45 4.01 -11.78
CA ILE A 245 -31.21 5.14 -11.26
C ILE A 245 -32.72 4.93 -11.55
N GLN A 246 -33.09 4.54 -12.77
CA GLN A 246 -34.48 4.26 -13.14
C GLN A 246 -35.07 3.08 -12.38
N LYS A 247 -34.28 2.00 -12.19
CA LYS A 247 -34.73 0.81 -11.46
C LYS A 247 -35.12 1.12 -10.01
N TYR A 248 -34.37 1.99 -9.34
CA TYR A 248 -34.58 2.29 -7.92
C TYR A 248 -35.47 3.55 -7.73
N ASN A 249 -35.58 4.41 -8.73
CA ASN A 249 -36.30 5.70 -8.68
C ASN A 249 -36.04 6.50 -7.40
N ARG A 250 -34.75 6.53 -6.95
CA ARG A 250 -34.28 7.12 -5.69
C ARG A 250 -32.93 7.81 -5.90
N ARG A 251 -32.61 8.72 -5.01
CA ARG A 251 -31.23 9.22 -4.90
C ARG A 251 -30.32 8.11 -4.37
N ILE A 252 -29.24 7.86 -5.07
CA ILE A 252 -28.32 6.77 -4.73
C ILE A 252 -27.03 7.36 -4.19
N ILE A 253 -26.65 6.93 -2.98
CA ILE A 253 -25.31 7.12 -2.42
C ILE A 253 -24.56 5.83 -2.74
N ILE A 254 -23.46 5.93 -3.49
CA ILE A 254 -22.66 4.78 -3.85
C ILE A 254 -21.35 4.76 -3.04
N SER A 255 -20.97 3.60 -2.58
CA SER A 255 -19.71 3.36 -1.88
C SER A 255 -19.09 2.03 -2.32
N ASN A 256 -17.76 2.00 -2.48
CA ASN A 256 -17.02 0.82 -2.86
C ASN A 256 -15.79 0.66 -1.96
N ASP A 257 -15.68 -0.47 -1.25
CA ASP A 257 -14.60 -0.77 -0.32
C ASP A 257 -14.28 -2.26 -0.27
N VAL A 258 -13.11 -2.56 0.27
CA VAL A 258 -12.81 -3.88 0.85
C VAL A 258 -13.29 -3.89 2.30
N ILE A 259 -13.95 -4.96 2.73
CA ILE A 259 -14.41 -5.11 4.12
C ILE A 259 -13.19 -5.23 5.03
N ASN A 260 -12.98 -4.22 5.86
CA ASN A 260 -11.98 -4.20 6.94
C ASN A 260 -12.37 -3.22 8.06
N ASP A 261 -11.70 -3.28 9.20
CA ASP A 261 -12.01 -2.45 10.37
C ASP A 261 -11.62 -0.96 10.20
N ILE A 262 -10.89 -0.61 9.14
CA ILE A 262 -10.41 0.76 8.89
C ILE A 262 -11.21 1.48 7.79
N SER A 263 -11.77 0.75 6.80
CA SER A 263 -12.50 1.34 5.65
C SER A 263 -13.73 2.16 6.05
N GLY A 264 -14.21 2.01 7.28
CA GLY A 264 -15.34 2.77 7.80
C GLY A 264 -16.70 2.30 7.28
N THR A 265 -16.78 1.14 6.63
CA THR A 265 -18.03 0.59 6.07
C THR A 265 -19.13 0.48 7.12
N TYR A 266 -18.80 -0.01 8.32
CA TYR A 266 -19.75 -0.10 9.42
C TYR A 266 -20.34 1.27 9.80
N TYR A 267 -19.48 2.27 9.98
CA TYR A 267 -19.90 3.62 10.37
C TYR A 267 -20.75 4.31 9.29
N ARG A 268 -20.45 4.06 8.02
CA ARG A 268 -21.24 4.57 6.88
C ARG A 268 -22.66 3.99 6.87
N MET A 269 -22.78 2.68 7.09
CA MET A 269 -24.08 2.03 7.18
C MET A 269 -24.83 2.48 8.43
N ASP A 270 -24.15 2.64 9.56
CA ASP A 270 -24.77 3.13 10.80
C ASP A 270 -25.22 4.59 10.68
N ALA A 271 -24.46 5.42 9.97
CA ALA A 271 -24.88 6.78 9.62
C ALA A 271 -26.14 6.79 8.75
N MET A 272 -26.24 5.87 7.77
CA MET A 272 -27.46 5.72 6.98
C MET A 272 -28.65 5.32 7.86
N ARG A 273 -28.49 4.35 8.74
CA ARG A 273 -29.53 3.98 9.73
C ARG A 273 -29.95 5.20 10.57
N SER A 274 -29.00 5.96 11.07
CA SER A 274 -29.25 7.14 11.89
C SER A 274 -29.98 8.23 11.11
N LEU A 275 -29.63 8.43 9.83
CA LEU A 275 -30.30 9.36 8.93
C LEU A 275 -31.79 8.99 8.76
N LEU A 276 -32.07 7.72 8.46
CA LEU A 276 -33.44 7.25 8.23
C LEU A 276 -34.28 7.31 9.50
N ASN A 277 -33.69 7.06 10.67
CA ASN A 277 -34.37 7.20 11.95
C ASN A 277 -34.71 8.66 12.28
N ALA A 278 -33.77 9.58 12.03
CA ALA A 278 -33.97 11.01 12.32
C ALA A 278 -34.89 11.69 11.30
N TYR A 279 -34.90 11.19 10.05
CA TYR A 279 -35.63 11.80 8.94
C TYR A 279 -36.37 10.71 8.13
N PRO A 280 -37.48 10.17 8.65
CA PRO A 280 -38.25 9.09 8.00
C PRO A 280 -38.71 9.37 6.59
N GLN A 281 -38.87 10.65 6.21
CA GLN A 281 -39.23 11.06 4.85
C GLN A 281 -38.21 10.57 3.79
N PHE A 282 -36.95 10.27 4.17
CA PHE A 282 -35.94 9.79 3.24
C PHE A 282 -35.97 8.28 3.01
N ILE A 283 -36.79 7.52 3.74
CA ILE A 283 -36.85 6.04 3.61
C ILE A 283 -37.14 5.61 2.18
N ARG A 284 -37.95 6.37 1.44
CA ARG A 284 -38.29 6.08 0.04
C ARG A 284 -37.50 6.88 -0.99
N ASP A 285 -36.72 7.86 -0.54
CA ASP A 285 -36.05 8.83 -1.42
C ASP A 285 -34.57 8.58 -1.59
N VAL A 286 -33.91 7.89 -0.62
CA VAL A 286 -32.47 7.68 -0.62
C VAL A 286 -32.16 6.19 -0.44
N SER A 287 -31.17 5.71 -1.18
CA SER A 287 -30.61 4.36 -1.04
C SER A 287 -29.11 4.42 -0.95
N LEU A 288 -28.52 3.63 -0.05
CA LEU A 288 -27.07 3.39 0.01
C LEU A 288 -26.77 2.10 -0.76
N LEU A 289 -26.01 2.21 -1.86
CA LEU A 289 -25.48 1.07 -2.60
C LEU A 289 -24.02 0.86 -2.15
N GLN A 290 -23.83 -0.07 -1.24
CA GLN A 290 -22.50 -0.49 -0.78
C GLN A 290 -22.02 -1.66 -1.62
N ILE A 291 -20.93 -1.47 -2.35
CA ILE A 291 -20.23 -2.52 -3.08
C ILE A 291 -19.00 -2.90 -2.26
N SER A 292 -18.95 -4.15 -1.82
CA SER A 292 -17.82 -4.61 -1.00
C SER A 292 -17.27 -5.92 -1.53
N GLN A 293 -15.96 -5.99 -1.65
CA GLN A 293 -15.31 -7.27 -1.82
C GLN A 293 -15.30 -8.00 -0.46
N PRO A 294 -15.55 -9.33 -0.45
CA PRO A 294 -15.42 -10.10 0.77
C PRO A 294 -14.06 -9.88 1.42
N ALA A 295 -14.04 -9.95 2.74
CA ALA A 295 -12.78 -9.95 3.48
C ALA A 295 -11.93 -11.12 2.98
N HIS A 296 -10.79 -10.82 2.34
CA HIS A 296 -9.80 -11.84 2.05
C HIS A 296 -9.09 -12.25 3.34
N GLU A 297 -8.45 -13.41 3.36
CA GLU A 297 -7.66 -13.88 4.52
C GLU A 297 -6.62 -12.85 5.00
N ASN A 298 -6.24 -11.91 4.14
CA ASN A 298 -5.30 -10.81 4.41
C ASN A 298 -6.00 -9.49 4.79
N SER A 299 -7.33 -9.45 4.81
CA SER A 299 -8.03 -8.23 5.21
C SER A 299 -7.95 -8.08 6.73
N HIS A 300 -7.78 -6.84 7.19
CA HIS A 300 -7.86 -6.47 8.60
C HIS A 300 -9.32 -6.45 9.07
N ALA A 301 -10.11 -7.45 8.68
CA ALA A 301 -11.47 -7.60 9.13
C ALA A 301 -11.48 -8.48 10.39
N SER A 302 -12.10 -7.97 11.43
CA SER A 302 -12.47 -8.85 12.56
C SER A 302 -13.41 -9.95 12.06
N PRO A 303 -13.30 -11.19 12.57
CA PRO A 303 -14.11 -12.33 12.11
C PRO A 303 -15.62 -12.04 12.10
N ASP A 304 -16.07 -11.16 12.97
CA ASP A 304 -17.49 -10.82 13.12
C ASP A 304 -17.93 -9.62 12.29
N LEU A 305 -17.02 -8.91 11.61
CA LEU A 305 -17.36 -7.67 10.93
C LEU A 305 -18.38 -7.90 9.81
N GLN A 306 -18.22 -8.94 9.02
CA GLN A 306 -19.15 -9.26 7.95
C GLN A 306 -20.56 -9.55 8.50
N ASN A 307 -20.68 -10.36 9.54
CA ASN A 307 -21.96 -10.66 10.19
C ASN A 307 -22.62 -9.39 10.75
N LYS A 308 -21.83 -8.48 11.33
CA LYS A 308 -22.31 -7.19 11.84
C LYS A 308 -22.85 -6.32 10.70
N LEU A 309 -22.16 -6.27 9.55
CA LEU A 309 -22.59 -5.51 8.38
C LEU A 309 -23.88 -6.07 7.78
N GLU A 310 -23.96 -7.39 7.62
CA GLU A 310 -25.16 -8.07 7.11
C GLU A 310 -26.37 -7.86 8.04
N GLY A 311 -26.16 -8.01 9.35
CA GLY A 311 -27.20 -7.75 10.36
C GLY A 311 -27.64 -6.28 10.39
N LEU A 312 -26.72 -5.32 10.19
CA LEU A 312 -27.06 -3.90 10.10
C LEU A 312 -27.84 -3.59 8.81
N CYS A 313 -27.42 -4.16 7.67
CA CYS A 313 -28.12 -4.06 6.41
C CYS A 313 -29.56 -4.57 6.51
N GLY A 314 -29.75 -5.75 7.10
CA GLY A 314 -31.08 -6.32 7.35
C GLY A 314 -31.97 -5.40 8.19
N ARG A 315 -31.43 -4.80 9.25
CA ARG A 315 -32.19 -3.84 10.09
C ARG A 315 -32.57 -2.56 9.36
N ILE A 316 -31.69 -2.04 8.47
CA ILE A 316 -31.99 -0.83 7.68
C ILE A 316 -33.07 -1.13 6.64
N ASN A 317 -32.99 -2.26 5.95
CA ASN A 317 -33.93 -2.64 4.92
C ASN A 317 -35.31 -3.08 5.46
N GLY A 318 -35.37 -3.43 6.74
CA GLY A 318 -36.62 -3.81 7.42
C GLY A 318 -37.42 -2.62 7.99
N GLN A 319 -36.91 -1.40 7.88
CA GLN A 319 -37.61 -0.16 8.24
C GLN A 319 -38.50 0.32 7.09
#